data_344ac0feb56256afda5523bf3240a60f
#
_entry.id   344ac0feb56256afda5523bf3240a60f
#
_cell.length_a   1.000
_cell.length_b   1.000
_cell.length_c   1.000
_cell.angle_alpha   90.00
_cell.angle_beta   90.00
_cell.angle_gamma   90.00
#
_symmetry.space_group_name_H-M   'P 1'
#
loop_
_entity.id
_entity.type
_entity.pdbx_description
1 polymer ?
#
loop_
_entity_poly.entity_id
_entity_poly.type
_entity_poly.pdbx_seq_one_letter_code
_entity_poly.pdbx_strand_id
1 'polypeptide(L)'
;MAVSDALVVGEDWISEHYVTTDATKESFLARVLERRKEWEALEKPADPNAAPTPTPRSRFRSERAHLEELLAALPADDAGSLTAAALEAAGQPDALLREILGFTSSEYRLTERGPVTLVRPVGDEGPAPLALLRARPVTTVEDLLVKDAPTLAESWEPVDLADPDAPVLEGSEPVESVSRALSTLMTDEHGPAFALVLAGQWALVAERERWPEGRWLAVNV
;
A
#
# COMPACT_ATOMS: atom_id res chain seq x y z
N MET A 1 4.86 23.11 12.26
CA MET A 1 3.61 22.58 11.68
C MET A 1 3.57 21.15 12.15
N ALA A 2 2.63 20.77 12.98
CA ALA A 2 2.54 19.39 13.46
C ALA A 2 2.55 18.45 12.26
N VAL A 3 3.29 17.33 12.33
CA VAL A 3 3.08 16.19 11.47
C VAL A 3 1.59 15.94 11.56
N SER A 4 0.88 16.00 10.44
CA SER A 4 -0.58 15.99 10.46
C SER A 4 -1.03 14.67 11.08
N ASP A 5 -2.16 14.66 11.78
CA ASP A 5 -2.82 13.45 12.30
C ASP A 5 -3.03 12.36 11.23
N ALA A 6 -2.75 12.70 9.97
CA ALA A 6 -2.80 11.82 8.81
C ALA A 6 -1.56 10.91 8.64
N LEU A 7 -0.46 11.14 9.37
CA LEU A 7 0.78 10.36 9.23
C LEU A 7 1.14 9.73 10.57
N VAL A 8 1.19 8.40 10.61
CA VAL A 8 1.60 7.61 11.78
C VAL A 8 2.86 6.83 11.44
N VAL A 9 3.84 6.87 12.33
CA VAL A 9 5.15 6.20 12.15
C VAL A 9 5.36 5.20 13.28
N GLY A 10 5.59 3.94 12.93
CA GLY A 10 5.95 2.90 13.89
C GLY A 10 7.42 2.95 14.26
N GLU A 11 7.71 2.80 15.56
CA GLU A 11 9.04 2.66 16.15
C GLU A 11 10.09 3.65 15.59
N ASP A 12 9.71 4.92 15.45
CA ASP A 12 10.60 6.00 14.97
C ASP A 12 11.30 5.71 13.62
N TRP A 13 10.67 4.96 12.72
CA TRP A 13 11.27 4.67 11.39
C TRP A 13 11.71 5.92 10.65
N ILE A 14 10.86 6.96 10.69
CA ILE A 14 11.19 8.28 10.17
C ILE A 14 11.09 9.27 11.32
N SER A 15 12.20 9.88 11.70
CA SER A 15 12.17 10.86 12.77
C SER A 15 11.29 12.06 12.38
N GLU A 16 10.56 12.61 13.34
CA GLU A 16 9.77 13.82 13.14
C GLU A 16 10.64 14.95 12.55
N HIS A 17 11.88 15.04 13.00
CA HIS A 17 12.84 16.00 12.48
C HIS A 17 13.09 15.84 10.97
N TYR A 18 13.19 14.61 10.46
CA TYR A 18 13.39 14.36 9.02
C TYR A 18 12.19 14.85 8.18
N VAL A 19 10.97 14.68 8.70
CA VAL A 19 9.75 15.09 8.00
C VAL A 19 9.50 16.60 8.10
N THR A 20 9.92 17.23 9.20
CA THR A 20 9.65 18.65 9.49
C THR A 20 10.77 19.61 9.13
N THR A 21 11.98 19.13 8.84
CA THR A 21 13.13 19.98 8.61
C THR A 21 13.32 20.35 7.15
N ASP A 22 13.39 21.65 6.88
CA ASP A 22 13.69 22.21 5.55
C ASP A 22 15.19 22.27 5.23
N ALA A 23 16.07 21.83 6.13
CA ALA A 23 17.43 22.31 6.22
C ALA A 23 18.46 21.67 5.28
N THR A 24 18.14 20.58 4.58
CA THR A 24 19.12 19.89 3.72
C THR A 24 18.53 19.47 2.37
N LYS A 25 19.39 19.38 1.33
CA LYS A 25 19.00 18.83 0.01
C LYS A 25 18.53 17.37 0.06
N GLU A 26 18.80 16.69 1.17
CA GLU A 26 18.42 15.29 1.40
C GLU A 26 17.19 15.15 2.30
N SER A 27 16.59 16.28 2.72
CA SER A 27 15.38 16.26 3.54
C SER A 27 14.19 15.61 2.78
N PHE A 28 13.27 15.04 3.52
CA PHE A 28 12.02 14.51 2.95
C PHE A 28 11.30 15.53 2.08
N LEU A 29 11.18 16.77 2.58
CA LEU A 29 10.54 17.86 1.83
C LEU A 29 11.24 18.17 0.52
N ALA A 30 12.58 18.18 0.49
CA ALA A 30 13.32 18.43 -0.75
C ALA A 30 13.04 17.33 -1.80
N ARG A 31 13.03 16.07 -1.40
CA ARG A 31 12.68 14.94 -2.29
C ARG A 31 11.23 15.00 -2.77
N VAL A 32 10.30 15.36 -1.90
CA VAL A 32 8.89 15.55 -2.29
C VAL A 32 8.76 16.70 -3.31
N LEU A 33 9.47 17.81 -3.12
CA LEU A 33 9.44 18.93 -4.05
C LEU A 33 10.11 18.59 -5.39
N GLU A 34 11.18 17.78 -5.39
CA GLU A 34 11.82 17.28 -6.60
C GLU A 34 10.85 16.37 -7.38
N ARG A 35 10.27 15.37 -6.71
CA ARG A 35 9.27 14.49 -7.31
C ARG A 35 8.06 15.25 -7.84
N ARG A 36 7.61 16.26 -7.11
CA ARG A 36 6.53 17.14 -7.57
C ARG A 36 6.88 17.86 -8.88
N LYS A 37 8.11 18.37 -9.02
CA LYS A 37 8.57 19.03 -10.26
C LYS A 37 8.62 18.05 -11.43
N GLU A 38 9.09 16.82 -11.20
CA GLU A 38 9.08 15.77 -12.22
C GLU A 38 7.66 15.49 -12.70
N TRP A 39 6.72 15.32 -11.78
CA TRP A 39 5.32 15.10 -12.12
C TRP A 39 4.70 16.30 -12.83
N GLU A 40 5.01 17.52 -12.43
CA GLU A 40 4.54 18.72 -13.13
C GLU A 40 5.06 18.80 -14.57
N ALA A 41 6.28 18.35 -14.83
CA ALA A 41 6.84 18.27 -16.19
C ALA A 41 6.13 17.21 -17.05
N LEU A 42 5.74 16.08 -16.47
CA LEU A 42 4.97 15.02 -17.15
C LEU A 42 3.52 15.47 -17.43
N GLU A 43 2.89 16.14 -16.47
CA GLU A 43 1.52 16.67 -16.59
C GLU A 43 1.42 17.85 -17.58
N LYS A 44 2.52 18.60 -17.75
CA LYS A 44 2.60 19.77 -18.66
C LYS A 44 3.92 19.71 -19.44
N PRO A 45 4.01 18.86 -20.46
CA PRO A 45 5.23 18.76 -21.25
C PRO A 45 5.53 20.11 -21.94
N ALA A 46 6.83 20.41 -22.06
CA ALA A 46 7.30 21.64 -22.71
C ALA A 46 6.96 21.67 -24.22
N ASP A 47 6.89 20.52 -24.87
CA ASP A 47 6.41 20.40 -26.26
C ASP A 47 4.87 20.43 -26.27
N PRO A 48 4.25 21.44 -26.91
CA PRO A 48 2.80 21.55 -26.99
C PRO A 48 2.12 20.41 -27.78
N ASN A 49 2.89 19.64 -28.55
CA ASN A 49 2.37 18.48 -29.29
C ASN A 49 2.51 17.16 -28.48
N ALA A 50 3.23 17.15 -27.38
CA ALA A 50 3.32 15.98 -26.52
C ALA A 50 2.06 15.84 -25.67
N ALA A 51 1.51 14.62 -25.59
CA ALA A 51 0.38 14.35 -24.73
C ALA A 51 0.81 14.39 -23.25
N PRO A 52 0.01 15.01 -22.35
CA PRO A 52 0.25 14.95 -20.92
C PRO A 52 0.23 13.49 -20.42
N THR A 53 1.16 13.14 -19.54
CA THR A 53 1.20 11.82 -18.91
C THR A 53 0.53 11.92 -17.53
N PRO A 54 -0.52 11.13 -17.27
CA PRO A 54 -1.15 11.11 -15.96
C PRO A 54 -0.18 10.61 -14.88
N THR A 55 -0.08 11.35 -13.77
CA THR A 55 0.74 10.99 -12.62
C THR A 55 -0.13 10.56 -11.44
N PRO A 56 0.39 9.88 -10.40
CA PRO A 56 -0.37 9.60 -9.20
C PRO A 56 -0.99 10.86 -8.59
N ARG A 57 -0.28 11.99 -8.63
CA ARG A 57 -0.78 13.28 -8.17
C ARG A 57 -1.98 13.80 -8.97
N SER A 58 -1.92 13.74 -10.29
CA SER A 58 -3.03 14.22 -11.14
C SER A 58 -4.25 13.31 -11.02
N ARG A 59 -4.04 11.98 -10.95
CA ARG A 59 -5.11 11.01 -10.73
C ARG A 59 -5.76 11.22 -9.36
N PHE A 60 -4.97 11.35 -8.29
CA PHE A 60 -5.52 11.64 -6.96
C PHE A 60 -6.35 12.92 -6.94
N ARG A 61 -5.91 13.96 -7.65
CA ARG A 61 -6.67 15.21 -7.71
C ARG A 61 -8.00 15.05 -8.44
N SER A 62 -8.05 14.25 -9.51
CA SER A 62 -9.30 14.00 -10.24
C SER A 62 -10.25 13.10 -9.49
N GLU A 63 -9.74 12.10 -8.80
CA GLU A 63 -10.53 11.05 -8.13
C GLU A 63 -10.80 11.32 -6.65
N ARG A 64 -10.25 12.40 -6.10
CA ARG A 64 -10.33 12.68 -4.66
C ARG A 64 -11.77 12.69 -4.11
N ALA A 65 -12.69 13.36 -4.79
CA ALA A 65 -14.07 13.45 -4.34
C ALA A 65 -14.75 12.06 -4.34
N HIS A 66 -14.48 11.26 -5.36
CA HIS A 66 -14.99 9.90 -5.46
C HIS A 66 -14.38 9.00 -4.36
N LEU A 67 -13.08 9.12 -4.10
CA LEU A 67 -12.42 8.39 -3.02
C LEU A 67 -13.01 8.77 -1.65
N GLU A 68 -13.22 10.06 -1.38
CA GLU A 68 -13.87 10.54 -0.16
C GLU A 68 -15.29 9.98 0.00
N GLU A 69 -16.08 9.89 -1.07
CA GLU A 69 -17.41 9.27 -1.06
C GLU A 69 -17.35 7.77 -0.73
N LEU A 70 -16.42 7.03 -1.35
CA LEU A 70 -16.25 5.60 -1.10
C LEU A 70 -15.79 5.35 0.35
N LEU A 71 -14.86 6.15 0.87
CA LEU A 71 -14.38 6.02 2.25
C LEU A 71 -15.48 6.37 3.27
N ALA A 72 -16.29 7.39 3.00
CA ALA A 72 -17.41 7.77 3.86
C ALA A 72 -18.52 6.71 3.88
N ALA A 73 -18.62 5.88 2.86
CA ALA A 73 -19.59 4.78 2.77
C ALA A 73 -19.13 3.51 3.51
N LEU A 74 -17.87 3.45 3.96
CA LEU A 74 -17.38 2.30 4.71
C LEU A 74 -18.11 2.18 6.06
N PRO A 75 -18.43 0.95 6.48
CA PRO A 75 -19.03 0.74 7.81
C PRO A 75 -18.02 1.12 8.90
N ALA A 76 -18.54 1.79 9.93
CA ALA A 76 -17.75 2.20 11.10
C ALA A 76 -17.53 1.06 12.12
N ASP A 77 -17.85 -0.18 11.75
CA ASP A 77 -17.85 -1.33 12.65
C ASP A 77 -16.45 -1.97 12.79
N ASP A 78 -16.25 -2.63 13.92
CA ASP A 78 -15.03 -3.39 14.22
C ASP A 78 -14.71 -4.43 13.13
N ALA A 79 -13.43 -4.52 12.76
CA ALA A 79 -12.90 -5.39 11.71
C ALA A 79 -13.31 -6.87 11.83
N GLY A 80 -13.69 -7.33 13.02
CA GLY A 80 -14.08 -8.71 13.29
C GLY A 80 -15.48 -9.11 12.84
N SER A 81 -16.38 -8.15 12.56
CA SER A 81 -17.80 -8.43 12.32
C SER A 81 -18.31 -7.99 10.94
N LEU A 82 -17.44 -7.66 10.01
CA LEU A 82 -17.82 -7.17 8.68
C LEU A 82 -18.57 -8.25 7.87
N THR A 83 -19.72 -7.87 7.33
CA THR A 83 -20.44 -8.71 6.38
C THR A 83 -19.71 -8.82 5.04
N ALA A 84 -20.04 -9.87 4.25
CA ALA A 84 -19.48 -10.00 2.90
C ALA A 84 -19.72 -8.76 2.02
N ALA A 85 -20.91 -8.14 2.13
CA ALA A 85 -21.23 -6.90 1.41
C ALA A 85 -20.35 -5.72 1.86
N ALA A 86 -20.03 -5.63 3.15
CA ALA A 86 -19.13 -4.60 3.67
C ALA A 86 -17.67 -4.80 3.21
N LEU A 87 -17.21 -6.04 3.12
CA LEU A 87 -15.90 -6.37 2.56
C LEU A 87 -15.83 -6.08 1.05
N GLU A 88 -16.90 -6.35 0.31
CA GLU A 88 -16.99 -5.98 -1.11
C GLU A 88 -16.97 -4.46 -1.29
N ALA A 89 -17.73 -3.72 -0.47
CA ALA A 89 -17.71 -2.26 -0.49
C ALA A 89 -16.32 -1.70 -0.16
N ALA A 90 -15.60 -2.29 0.80
CA ALA A 90 -14.23 -1.90 1.15
C ALA A 90 -13.22 -2.15 0.01
N GLY A 91 -13.49 -3.06 -0.89
CA GLY A 91 -12.66 -3.31 -2.07
C GLY A 91 -12.68 -2.18 -3.11
N GLN A 92 -13.71 -1.33 -3.10
CA GLN A 92 -13.83 -0.23 -4.08
C GLN A 92 -12.78 0.88 -3.86
N PRO A 93 -12.60 1.46 -2.66
CA PRO A 93 -11.54 2.42 -2.42
C PRO A 93 -10.14 1.83 -2.64
N ASP A 94 -9.91 0.55 -2.32
CA ASP A 94 -8.64 -0.13 -2.57
C ASP A 94 -8.33 -0.20 -4.07
N ALA A 95 -9.33 -0.57 -4.89
CA ALA A 95 -9.19 -0.62 -6.35
C ALA A 95 -8.89 0.78 -6.92
N LEU A 96 -9.61 1.80 -6.45
CA LEU A 96 -9.39 3.18 -6.86
C LEU A 96 -8.01 3.70 -6.44
N LEU A 97 -7.55 3.39 -5.23
CA LEU A 97 -6.20 3.75 -4.77
C LEU A 97 -5.11 3.08 -5.60
N ARG A 98 -5.27 1.79 -5.96
CA ARG A 98 -4.35 1.10 -6.87
C ARG A 98 -4.26 1.78 -8.23
N GLU A 99 -5.40 2.22 -8.77
CA GLU A 99 -5.47 2.95 -10.03
C GLU A 99 -4.82 4.33 -9.94
N ILE A 100 -5.11 5.09 -8.87
CA ILE A 100 -4.48 6.38 -8.58
C ILE A 100 -2.95 6.25 -8.51
N LEU A 101 -2.46 5.24 -7.81
CA LEU A 101 -1.02 4.98 -7.67
C LEU A 101 -0.37 4.47 -8.96
N GLY A 102 -1.16 4.02 -9.92
CA GLY A 102 -0.69 3.57 -11.22
C GLY A 102 -0.32 2.09 -11.30
N PHE A 103 -0.70 1.30 -10.31
CA PHE A 103 -0.50 -0.16 -10.35
C PHE A 103 -1.53 -0.82 -11.25
N THR A 104 -1.40 -0.56 -12.55
CA THR A 104 -2.26 -1.08 -13.60
C THR A 104 -1.52 -2.10 -14.47
N SER A 105 -2.26 -2.93 -15.17
CA SER A 105 -1.70 -4.02 -16.00
C SER A 105 -0.87 -3.57 -17.21
N SER A 106 -0.86 -2.28 -17.55
CA SER A 106 -0.09 -1.78 -18.70
C SER A 106 1.43 -1.67 -18.42
N GLU A 107 1.80 -1.37 -17.17
CA GLU A 107 3.19 -1.19 -16.76
C GLU A 107 3.68 -2.28 -15.81
N TYR A 108 2.75 -3.00 -15.19
CA TYR A 108 3.04 -3.99 -14.17
C TYR A 108 2.34 -5.32 -14.47
N ARG A 109 3.05 -6.41 -14.21
CA ARG A 109 2.46 -7.74 -14.07
C ARG A 109 1.92 -7.83 -12.65
N LEU A 110 0.61 -8.06 -12.52
CA LEU A 110 -0.07 -8.22 -11.23
C LEU A 110 -0.42 -9.70 -11.07
N THR A 111 0.15 -10.36 -10.06
CA THR A 111 -0.16 -11.75 -9.72
C THR A 111 -0.98 -11.75 -8.44
N GLU A 112 -2.27 -12.01 -8.57
CA GLU A 112 -3.22 -12.01 -7.45
C GLU A 112 -3.27 -13.39 -6.77
N ARG A 113 -3.15 -13.38 -5.44
CA ARG A 113 -3.24 -14.55 -4.56
C ARG A 113 -4.11 -14.20 -3.36
N GLY A 114 -5.43 -14.27 -3.55
CA GLY A 114 -6.38 -13.82 -2.54
C GLY A 114 -6.19 -12.34 -2.19
N PRO A 115 -5.95 -11.98 -0.93
CA PRO A 115 -5.78 -10.60 -0.50
C PRO A 115 -4.41 -10.02 -0.85
N VAL A 116 -3.46 -10.84 -1.33
CA VAL A 116 -2.09 -10.44 -1.69
C VAL A 116 -1.96 -10.34 -3.21
N THR A 117 -1.49 -9.20 -3.70
CA THR A 117 -1.14 -8.99 -5.10
C THR A 117 0.34 -8.67 -5.21
N LEU A 118 1.09 -9.51 -5.89
CA LEU A 118 2.50 -9.27 -6.20
C LEU A 118 2.59 -8.36 -7.43
N VAL A 119 3.35 -7.29 -7.32
CA VAL A 119 3.50 -6.27 -8.36
C VAL A 119 4.92 -6.31 -8.90
N ARG A 120 5.05 -6.58 -10.19
CA ARG A 120 6.34 -6.67 -10.89
C ARG A 120 6.30 -5.77 -12.13
N PRO A 121 7.33 -4.97 -12.40
CA PRO A 121 7.43 -4.24 -13.66
C PRO A 121 7.38 -5.21 -14.86
N VAL A 122 6.74 -4.81 -15.96
CA VAL A 122 6.71 -5.61 -17.18
C VAL A 122 8.13 -5.72 -17.75
N GLY A 123 8.56 -6.95 -18.03
CA GLY A 123 9.91 -7.23 -18.53
C GLY A 123 10.95 -7.52 -17.43
N ASP A 124 10.58 -7.41 -16.17
CA ASP A 124 11.40 -7.86 -15.04
C ASP A 124 11.08 -9.34 -14.74
N GLU A 125 12.13 -10.19 -14.64
CA GLU A 125 12.02 -11.62 -14.32
C GLU A 125 12.41 -11.91 -12.85
N GLY A 126 12.86 -10.90 -12.10
CA GLY A 126 13.22 -11.03 -10.69
C GLY A 126 12.02 -11.21 -9.75
N PRO A 127 12.25 -11.37 -8.43
CA PRO A 127 11.18 -11.35 -7.44
C PRO A 127 10.36 -10.05 -7.52
N ALA A 128 9.08 -10.13 -7.15
CA ALA A 128 8.23 -8.95 -7.15
C ALA A 128 8.73 -7.92 -6.12
N PRO A 129 9.08 -6.69 -6.51
CA PRO A 129 9.62 -5.69 -5.57
C PRO A 129 8.57 -5.16 -4.59
N LEU A 130 7.29 -5.31 -4.91
CA LEU A 130 6.19 -4.78 -4.12
C LEU A 130 5.07 -5.82 -3.98
N ALA A 131 4.50 -5.93 -2.78
CA ALA A 131 3.23 -6.59 -2.54
C ALA A 131 2.16 -5.56 -2.15
N LEU A 132 0.96 -5.70 -2.70
CA LEU A 132 -0.23 -4.98 -2.27
C LEU A 132 -1.07 -5.95 -1.45
N LEU A 133 -1.48 -5.55 -0.24
CA LEU A 133 -2.34 -6.35 0.62
C LEU A 133 -3.68 -5.63 0.80
N ARG A 134 -4.77 -6.36 0.60
CA ARG A 134 -6.11 -5.88 0.93
C ARG A 134 -6.44 -6.28 2.37
N ALA A 135 -6.79 -5.32 3.17
CA ALA A 135 -7.16 -5.53 4.56
C ALA A 135 -8.58 -5.02 4.85
N ARG A 136 -9.13 -5.46 5.94
CA ARG A 136 -10.41 -4.95 6.44
C ARG A 136 -10.23 -3.49 6.89
N PRO A 137 -11.22 -2.63 6.66
CA PRO A 137 -11.20 -1.29 7.21
C PRO A 137 -11.05 -1.34 8.74
N VAL A 138 -10.21 -0.47 9.27
CA VAL A 138 -9.97 -0.33 10.71
C VAL A 138 -10.05 1.13 11.12
N THR A 139 -10.41 1.37 12.38
CA THR A 139 -10.49 2.73 12.93
C THR A 139 -9.11 3.29 13.22
N THR A 140 -8.21 2.46 13.76
CA THR A 140 -6.83 2.85 14.06
C THR A 140 -5.85 1.92 13.34
N VAL A 141 -4.67 2.42 13.03
CA VAL A 141 -3.65 1.60 12.36
C VAL A 141 -3.12 0.51 13.27
N GLU A 142 -3.15 0.70 14.58
CA GLU A 142 -2.75 -0.28 15.59
C GLU A 142 -3.63 -1.53 15.53
N ASP A 143 -4.94 -1.36 15.30
CA ASP A 143 -5.88 -2.48 15.17
C ASP A 143 -5.52 -3.38 13.97
N LEU A 144 -4.97 -2.78 12.90
CA LEU A 144 -4.49 -3.51 11.72
C LEU A 144 -3.34 -4.45 12.05
N LEU A 145 -2.51 -4.11 13.02
CA LEU A 145 -1.27 -4.81 13.37
C LEU A 145 -1.41 -5.80 14.51
N VAL A 146 -2.62 -5.98 15.05
CA VAL A 146 -2.87 -7.00 16.08
C VAL A 146 -2.59 -8.38 15.50
N LYS A 147 -1.65 -9.11 16.13
CA LYS A 147 -1.01 -10.31 15.57
C LYS A 147 -1.99 -11.41 15.16
N ASP A 148 -3.01 -11.65 15.95
CA ASP A 148 -3.93 -12.77 15.76
C ASP A 148 -5.36 -12.30 15.38
N ALA A 149 -5.54 -11.00 15.07
CA ALA A 149 -6.80 -10.48 14.60
C ALA A 149 -6.98 -10.76 13.10
N PRO A 150 -8.19 -11.14 12.65
CA PRO A 150 -8.48 -11.41 11.24
C PRO A 150 -8.63 -10.09 10.46
N THR A 151 -7.51 -9.41 10.24
CA THR A 151 -7.44 -8.08 9.62
C THR A 151 -7.24 -8.11 8.10
N LEU A 152 -6.88 -9.25 7.49
CA LEU A 152 -6.92 -9.39 6.03
C LEU A 152 -8.37 -9.39 5.51
N ALA A 153 -8.59 -8.89 4.30
CA ALA A 153 -9.89 -8.89 3.65
C ALA A 153 -10.47 -10.31 3.49
N GLU A 154 -9.58 -11.26 3.21
CA GLU A 154 -9.86 -12.69 3.13
C GLU A 154 -8.65 -13.50 3.61
N SER A 155 -8.84 -14.78 3.89
CA SER A 155 -7.75 -15.68 4.28
C SER A 155 -6.73 -15.82 3.15
N TRP A 156 -5.46 -15.76 3.46
CA TRP A 156 -4.36 -15.93 2.51
C TRP A 156 -3.65 -17.27 2.75
N GLU A 157 -3.53 -18.04 1.69
CA GLU A 157 -2.73 -19.25 1.67
C GLU A 157 -1.35 -18.90 1.08
N PRO A 158 -0.26 -18.98 1.85
CA PRO A 158 1.09 -18.68 1.38
C PRO A 158 1.50 -19.54 0.18
N VAL A 159 2.14 -18.92 -0.80
CA VAL A 159 2.67 -19.56 -2.01
C VAL A 159 4.19 -19.39 -2.05
N ASP A 160 4.86 -20.14 -2.90
CA ASP A 160 6.26 -19.90 -3.21
C ASP A 160 6.42 -18.56 -3.94
N LEU A 161 7.14 -17.63 -3.33
CA LEU A 161 7.34 -16.29 -3.91
C LEU A 161 8.41 -16.27 -5.02
N ALA A 162 9.24 -17.34 -5.12
CA ALA A 162 10.13 -17.53 -6.25
C ALA A 162 9.36 -17.87 -7.54
N ASP A 163 8.26 -18.62 -7.40
CA ASP A 163 7.33 -18.93 -8.50
C ASP A 163 5.89 -18.57 -8.07
N PRO A 164 5.46 -17.32 -8.27
CA PRO A 164 4.12 -16.87 -7.88
C PRO A 164 2.99 -17.62 -8.58
N ASP A 165 3.25 -18.35 -9.63
CA ASP A 165 2.28 -19.20 -10.33
C ASP A 165 2.23 -20.63 -9.74
N ALA A 166 3.13 -20.95 -8.81
CA ALA A 166 3.14 -22.23 -8.09
C ALA A 166 1.84 -22.45 -7.28
N PRO A 167 1.47 -23.70 -7.04
CA PRO A 167 0.40 -24.03 -6.14
C PRO A 167 0.70 -23.57 -4.70
N VAL A 168 -0.34 -23.50 -3.88
CA VAL A 168 -0.21 -23.25 -2.44
C VAL A 168 0.77 -24.24 -1.81
N LEU A 169 1.62 -23.76 -0.91
CA LEU A 169 2.58 -24.59 -0.20
C LEU A 169 1.86 -25.65 0.64
N GLU A 170 2.21 -26.92 0.41
CA GLU A 170 1.60 -28.02 1.15
C GLU A 170 1.84 -27.89 2.66
N GLY A 171 0.76 -27.95 3.44
CA GLY A 171 0.81 -27.86 4.91
C GLY A 171 0.98 -26.45 5.46
N SER A 172 0.92 -25.40 4.62
CA SER A 172 0.83 -24.04 5.12
C SER A 172 -0.51 -23.79 5.82
N GLU A 173 -0.47 -23.13 6.97
CA GLU A 173 -1.69 -22.67 7.64
C GLU A 173 -2.19 -21.38 6.96
N PRO A 174 -3.51 -21.25 6.74
CA PRO A 174 -4.09 -20.01 6.24
C PRO A 174 -3.79 -18.83 7.17
N VAL A 175 -3.45 -17.70 6.60
CA VAL A 175 -3.12 -16.47 7.31
C VAL A 175 -4.29 -15.48 7.17
N GLU A 176 -4.80 -15.00 8.29
CA GLU A 176 -5.93 -14.05 8.34
C GLU A 176 -5.50 -12.65 8.84
N SER A 177 -4.31 -12.54 9.41
CA SER A 177 -3.80 -11.30 10.01
C SER A 177 -2.80 -10.62 9.08
N VAL A 178 -2.94 -9.29 8.93
CA VAL A 178 -1.99 -8.44 8.19
C VAL A 178 -0.58 -8.56 8.77
N SER A 179 -0.45 -8.53 10.10
CA SER A 179 0.85 -8.65 10.76
C SER A 179 1.56 -9.98 10.44
N ARG A 180 0.81 -11.09 10.41
CA ARG A 180 1.36 -12.41 10.01
C ARG A 180 1.69 -12.45 8.53
N ALA A 181 0.82 -11.92 7.65
CA ALA A 181 1.05 -11.87 6.22
C ALA A 181 2.31 -11.06 5.89
N LEU A 182 2.47 -9.87 6.48
CA LEU A 182 3.67 -9.06 6.34
C LEU A 182 4.91 -9.82 6.82
N SER A 183 4.84 -10.47 7.99
CA SER A 183 5.98 -11.25 8.51
C SER A 183 6.35 -12.39 7.57
N THR A 184 5.39 -13.12 7.02
CA THR A 184 5.64 -14.20 6.05
C THR A 184 6.29 -13.64 4.78
N LEU A 185 5.73 -12.58 4.19
CA LEU A 185 6.27 -11.95 2.97
C LEU A 185 7.67 -11.38 3.18
N MET A 186 7.93 -10.72 4.32
CA MET A 186 9.19 -10.02 4.57
C MET A 186 10.34 -10.96 4.99
N THR A 187 10.04 -12.17 5.50
CA THR A 187 11.06 -13.17 5.87
C THR A 187 11.44 -14.12 4.76
N ASP A 188 10.62 -14.22 3.73
CA ASP A 188 10.91 -15.05 2.55
C ASP A 188 12.09 -14.47 1.76
N GLU A 189 13.02 -15.30 1.30
CA GLU A 189 14.21 -14.82 0.55
C GLU A 189 13.86 -14.18 -0.79
N HIS A 190 12.75 -14.61 -1.42
CA HIS A 190 12.19 -14.04 -2.65
C HIS A 190 11.05 -13.04 -2.38
N GLY A 191 10.86 -12.69 -1.11
CA GLY A 191 9.81 -11.75 -0.70
C GLY A 191 10.03 -10.33 -1.22
N PRO A 192 8.97 -9.52 -1.27
CA PRO A 192 9.03 -8.16 -1.78
C PRO A 192 9.90 -7.26 -0.91
N ALA A 193 10.53 -6.24 -1.52
CA ALA A 193 11.27 -5.21 -0.79
C ALA A 193 10.32 -4.31 0.02
N PHE A 194 9.11 -4.09 -0.51
CA PHE A 194 8.08 -3.27 0.10
C PHE A 194 6.73 -3.96 0.08
N ALA A 195 5.90 -3.65 1.07
CA ALA A 195 4.48 -3.96 1.04
C ALA A 195 3.66 -2.69 1.29
N LEU A 196 2.54 -2.58 0.56
CA LEU A 196 1.52 -1.56 0.78
C LEU A 196 0.22 -2.25 1.19
N VAL A 197 -0.23 -1.98 2.40
CA VAL A 197 -1.49 -2.48 2.93
C VAL A 197 -2.55 -1.41 2.77
N LEU A 198 -3.68 -1.75 2.16
CA LEU A 198 -4.84 -0.88 2.02
C LEU A 198 -5.94 -1.38 2.97
N ALA A 199 -6.38 -0.53 3.87
CA ALA A 199 -7.32 -0.86 4.95
C ALA A 199 -8.35 0.27 5.15
N GLY A 200 -9.20 0.47 4.17
CA GLY A 200 -10.15 1.57 4.17
C GLY A 200 -9.45 2.92 4.13
N GLN A 201 -9.57 3.71 5.21
CA GLN A 201 -8.91 5.02 5.32
C GLN A 201 -7.41 4.95 5.57
N TRP A 202 -6.84 3.77 5.80
CA TRP A 202 -5.42 3.62 6.10
C TRP A 202 -4.66 2.96 4.95
N ALA A 203 -3.54 3.58 4.59
CA ALA A 203 -2.53 3.00 3.71
C ALA A 203 -1.23 2.84 4.52
N LEU A 204 -0.80 1.59 4.75
CA LEU A 204 0.41 1.28 5.53
C LEU A 204 1.50 0.77 4.60
N VAL A 205 2.69 1.33 4.72
CA VAL A 205 3.91 0.92 4.01
C VAL A 205 4.84 0.19 4.97
N ALA A 206 5.25 -1.01 4.61
CA ALA A 206 6.28 -1.77 5.29
C ALA A 206 7.46 -2.00 4.34
N GLU A 207 8.67 -1.89 4.88
CA GLU A 207 9.92 -2.19 4.19
C GLU A 207 10.53 -3.46 4.79
N ARG A 208 11.04 -4.37 3.94
CA ARG A 208 11.54 -5.67 4.34
C ARG A 208 12.61 -5.61 5.44
N GLU A 209 13.58 -4.71 5.31
CA GLU A 209 14.67 -4.59 6.27
C GLU A 209 14.23 -3.95 7.59
N ARG A 210 13.15 -3.19 7.57
CA ARG A 210 12.68 -2.41 8.72
C ARG A 210 11.50 -3.05 9.46
N TRP A 211 10.75 -3.90 8.77
CA TRP A 211 9.61 -4.59 9.37
C TRP A 211 9.98 -5.40 10.64
N PRO A 212 11.09 -6.19 10.68
CA PRO A 212 11.48 -6.92 11.88
C PRO A 212 11.83 -6.03 13.07
N GLU A 213 12.15 -4.75 12.81
CA GLU A 213 12.42 -3.74 13.84
C GLU A 213 11.14 -3.05 14.33
N GLY A 214 9.95 -3.47 13.86
CA GLY A 214 8.67 -2.85 14.18
C GLY A 214 8.42 -1.53 13.43
N ARG A 215 9.22 -1.22 12.41
CA ARG A 215 9.18 0.07 11.70
C ARG A 215 8.28 0.01 10.47
N TRP A 216 7.34 0.93 10.42
CA TRP A 216 6.36 1.08 9.34
C TRP A 216 5.88 2.53 9.25
N LEU A 217 5.25 2.86 8.16
CA LEU A 217 4.63 4.16 7.92
C LEU A 217 3.17 3.97 7.53
N ALA A 218 2.25 4.67 8.16
CA ALA A 218 0.86 4.68 7.75
C ALA A 218 0.37 6.09 7.45
N VAL A 219 -0.50 6.20 6.48
CA VAL A 219 -1.13 7.45 6.04
C VAL A 219 -2.63 7.28 6.10
N ASN A 220 -3.30 8.25 6.71
CA ASN A 220 -4.76 8.39 6.62
C ASN A 220 -5.05 9.09 5.28
N VAL A 221 -5.82 8.46 4.41
CA VAL A 221 -6.04 8.86 3.01
C VAL A 221 -7.25 9.79 2.88
#